data_25c1049b1894735f797089f84d634164
#
_entry.id   25c1049b1894735f797089f84d634164
#
_cell.length_a   1.000
_cell.length_b   1.000
_cell.length_c   1.000
_cell.angle_alpha   90.00
_cell.angle_beta   90.00
_cell.angle_gamma   90.00
#
_symmetry.space_group_name_H-M   'P 1'
#
loop_
_entity.id
_entity.type
_entity.pdbx_description
1 polymer ?
#
loop_
_entity_poly.entity_id
_entity_poly.type
_entity_poly.pdbx_seq_one_letter_code
_entity_poly.pdbx_strand_id
1 'polypeptide(L)'
;MNLHDHPDFDAHESVTCINDQRAGLKAIIAVHNTHLGPALGGCRYFPYGNTAQAMTDVLRLSRGMSYKNALARLPFGGGKSVIIGDPRRDKRDVQFEALGEAVHALNGQYVVAEDSGTTPEDMRIVARKTPFVSGVEDSASGGDPSPSTALGVFKGIKAALAHHCGSESLAGKTVAIQGVGKVGFALARLIRNEGGTVFASDLYAPSLDKAIAELGVIPRTHDDILSQPCDVLAPCAMGGVISATTIPTLNTRIIAGAANNQLGTASDGEALRQRGILYCPDFVVNAGGVIEIQHQRLGSDALTRSKALEIIPANLMQIFATADGEHIDTERAAVALAHRILGKPRSNPATQCAA
;
A
#
# COMPACT_ATOMS: atom_id res chain seq x y z
N MET A 1 11.13 -11.46 24.56
CA MET A 1 9.91 -11.91 23.87
C MET A 1 10.36 -12.86 22.78
N ASN A 2 9.82 -14.07 22.75
CA ASN A 2 10.06 -15.01 21.65
C ASN A 2 9.35 -14.47 20.40
N LEU A 3 9.96 -14.60 19.22
CA LEU A 3 9.37 -14.11 17.97
C LEU A 3 8.00 -14.76 17.70
N HIS A 4 7.85 -16.04 17.97
CA HIS A 4 6.60 -16.77 17.78
C HIS A 4 5.46 -16.32 18.71
N ASP A 5 5.78 -15.65 19.82
CA ASP A 5 4.80 -15.09 20.76
C ASP A 5 4.48 -13.61 20.46
N HIS A 6 5.07 -13.05 19.39
CA HIS A 6 4.81 -11.66 19.01
C HIS A 6 3.39 -11.55 18.44
N PRO A 7 2.56 -10.58 18.89
CA PRO A 7 1.16 -10.49 18.47
C PRO A 7 0.95 -10.27 16.96
N ASP A 8 1.95 -9.73 16.27
CA ASP A 8 1.90 -9.53 14.81
C ASP A 8 2.63 -10.63 14.02
N PHE A 9 3.16 -11.67 14.69
CA PHE A 9 3.70 -12.84 14.01
C PHE A 9 2.53 -13.69 13.47
N ASP A 10 2.47 -13.83 12.15
CA ASP A 10 1.41 -14.53 11.43
C ASP A 10 2.04 -15.61 10.53
N ALA A 11 2.58 -16.66 11.14
CA ALA A 11 3.23 -17.75 10.43
C ALA A 11 4.26 -17.30 9.38
N HIS A 12 5.02 -16.23 9.65
CA HIS A 12 6.09 -15.76 8.76
C HIS A 12 7.09 -16.88 8.49
N GLU A 13 7.44 -17.10 7.23
CA GLU A 13 8.37 -18.14 6.80
C GLU A 13 9.79 -17.89 7.34
N SER A 14 10.21 -16.63 7.38
CA SER A 14 11.48 -16.24 8.00
C SER A 14 11.49 -14.79 8.46
N VAL A 15 12.28 -14.53 9.54
CA VAL A 15 12.60 -13.18 10.01
C VAL A 15 14.09 -13.14 10.33
N THR A 16 14.84 -12.33 9.60
CA THR A 16 16.29 -12.22 9.68
C THR A 16 16.69 -10.87 10.26
N CYS A 17 17.33 -10.87 11.43
CA CYS A 17 17.93 -9.67 12.02
C CYS A 17 19.38 -9.51 11.53
N ILE A 18 19.72 -8.33 11.02
CA ILE A 18 21.00 -8.00 10.45
C ILE A 18 21.67 -6.94 11.34
N ASN A 19 22.90 -7.20 11.76
CA ASN A 19 23.72 -6.25 12.49
C ASN A 19 25.14 -6.27 11.91
N ASP A 20 25.41 -5.43 10.93
CA ASP A 20 26.74 -5.24 10.37
C ASP A 20 27.40 -4.01 10.99
N GLN A 21 28.34 -4.25 11.89
CA GLN A 21 29.07 -3.18 12.58
C GLN A 21 30.00 -2.39 11.66
N ARG A 22 30.52 -2.99 10.59
CA ARG A 22 31.44 -2.32 9.64
C ARG A 22 30.67 -1.33 8.77
N ALA A 23 29.52 -1.75 8.27
CA ALA A 23 28.62 -0.88 7.53
C ALA A 23 27.80 0.06 8.45
N GLY A 24 27.70 -0.27 9.75
CA GLY A 24 26.79 0.38 10.70
C GLY A 24 25.33 0.12 10.33
N LEU A 25 25.03 -1.04 9.75
CA LEU A 25 23.69 -1.44 9.37
C LEU A 25 23.01 -2.18 10.52
N LYS A 26 21.83 -1.71 10.89
CA LYS A 26 20.87 -2.45 11.74
C LYS A 26 19.59 -2.59 10.93
N ALA A 27 19.26 -3.80 10.52
CA ALA A 27 18.11 -4.06 9.67
C ALA A 27 17.38 -5.35 10.07
N ILE A 28 16.13 -5.47 9.64
CA ILE A 28 15.34 -6.70 9.78
C ILE A 28 14.68 -6.95 8.42
N ILE A 29 14.80 -8.20 7.94
CA ILE A 29 14.06 -8.68 6.76
C ILE A 29 13.03 -9.69 7.25
N ALA A 30 11.77 -9.50 6.92
CA ALA A 30 10.69 -10.46 7.16
C ALA A 30 10.13 -10.97 5.83
N VAL A 31 10.13 -12.29 5.66
CA VAL A 31 9.44 -13.00 4.60
C VAL A 31 8.19 -13.60 5.22
N HIS A 32 7.02 -13.06 4.86
CA HIS A 32 5.76 -13.56 5.38
C HIS A 32 5.31 -14.81 4.63
N ASN A 33 5.33 -14.77 3.30
CA ASN A 33 4.83 -15.87 2.49
C ASN A 33 5.46 -15.87 1.10
N THR A 34 5.85 -17.06 0.60
CA THR A 34 6.41 -17.25 -0.76
C THR A 34 5.55 -18.15 -1.64
N HIS A 35 4.32 -18.50 -1.22
CA HIS A 35 3.49 -19.47 -1.90
C HIS A 35 3.15 -19.09 -3.36
N LEU A 36 2.90 -17.80 -3.62
CA LEU A 36 2.64 -17.28 -4.97
C LEU A 36 3.92 -16.96 -5.76
N GLY A 37 5.07 -16.97 -5.12
CA GLY A 37 6.38 -16.68 -5.70
C GLY A 37 7.30 -15.98 -4.70
N PRO A 38 8.44 -15.47 -5.15
CA PRO A 38 9.35 -14.71 -4.28
C PRO A 38 8.60 -13.64 -3.49
N ALA A 39 8.93 -13.48 -2.23
CA ALA A 39 8.37 -12.41 -1.42
C ALA A 39 8.82 -11.06 -1.98
N LEU A 40 7.90 -10.17 -2.32
CA LEU A 40 8.19 -8.82 -2.80
C LEU A 40 7.80 -7.80 -1.75
N GLY A 41 8.66 -6.83 -1.48
CA GLY A 41 8.33 -5.68 -0.65
C GLY A 41 9.47 -4.69 -0.48
N GLY A 42 9.12 -3.44 -0.14
CA GLY A 42 10.08 -2.34 -0.05
C GLY A 42 10.97 -2.38 1.20
N CYS A 43 12.06 -1.65 1.14
CA CYS A 43 12.96 -1.40 2.27
C CYS A 43 12.61 -0.04 2.88
N ARG A 44 12.10 -0.03 4.12
CA ARG A 44 11.83 1.20 4.86
C ARG A 44 13.04 1.61 5.67
N TYR A 45 13.48 2.86 5.56
CA TYR A 45 14.51 3.43 6.42
C TYR A 45 13.87 4.43 7.37
N PHE A 46 13.81 4.10 8.68
CA PHE A 46 13.02 4.89 9.61
C PHE A 46 13.68 4.96 11.01
N PRO A 47 13.57 6.12 11.71
CA PRO A 47 14.13 6.30 13.06
C PRO A 47 13.21 5.69 14.13
N TYR A 48 13.12 4.35 14.16
CA TYR A 48 12.36 3.64 15.18
C TYR A 48 12.91 3.94 16.57
N GLY A 49 12.03 4.14 17.54
CA GLY A 49 12.43 4.39 18.94
C GLY A 49 13.14 3.21 19.60
N ASN A 50 12.89 1.98 19.11
CA ASN A 50 13.56 0.74 19.56
C ASN A 50 13.36 -0.39 18.54
N THR A 51 14.09 -1.49 18.73
CA THR A 51 14.02 -2.66 17.84
C THR A 51 12.65 -3.35 17.88
N ALA A 52 11.91 -3.28 18.99
CA ALA A 52 10.58 -3.89 19.09
C ALA A 52 9.58 -3.20 18.15
N GLN A 53 9.65 -1.87 18.04
CA GLN A 53 8.84 -1.13 17.08
C GLN A 53 9.20 -1.49 15.63
N ALA A 54 10.49 -1.62 15.31
CA ALA A 54 10.94 -2.05 14.00
C ALA A 54 10.47 -3.47 13.67
N MET A 55 10.49 -4.37 14.64
CA MET A 55 9.98 -5.74 14.51
C MET A 55 8.46 -5.74 14.24
N THR A 56 7.68 -5.00 15.02
CA THR A 56 6.24 -4.85 14.80
C THR A 56 5.94 -4.36 13.40
N ASP A 57 6.65 -3.32 12.96
CA ASP A 57 6.41 -2.70 11.64
C ASP A 57 6.76 -3.67 10.50
N VAL A 58 7.91 -4.34 10.54
CA VAL A 58 8.32 -5.26 9.49
C VAL A 58 7.39 -6.48 9.37
N LEU A 59 6.89 -7.00 10.51
CA LEU A 59 5.94 -8.12 10.51
C LEU A 59 4.60 -7.70 9.88
N ARG A 60 4.04 -6.57 10.29
CA ARG A 60 2.79 -6.05 9.73
C ARG A 60 2.90 -5.74 8.24
N LEU A 61 3.99 -5.08 7.84
CA LEU A 61 4.19 -4.69 6.46
C LEU A 61 4.43 -5.89 5.53
N SER A 62 5.22 -6.88 5.94
CA SER A 62 5.45 -8.08 5.13
C SER A 62 4.18 -8.90 4.93
N ARG A 63 3.35 -9.03 5.97
CA ARG A 63 2.01 -9.62 5.88
C ARG A 63 1.10 -8.84 4.94
N GLY A 64 1.05 -7.51 5.08
CA GLY A 64 0.29 -6.63 4.20
C GLY A 64 0.69 -6.76 2.73
N MET A 65 1.99 -6.95 2.46
CA MET A 65 2.48 -7.20 1.10
C MET A 65 1.98 -8.54 0.54
N SER A 66 1.91 -9.61 1.35
CA SER A 66 1.32 -10.88 0.89
C SER A 66 -0.13 -10.71 0.47
N TYR A 67 -0.93 -10.02 1.27
CA TYR A 67 -2.34 -9.78 0.95
C TYR A 67 -2.49 -8.90 -0.29
N LYS A 68 -1.73 -7.81 -0.37
CA LYS A 68 -1.73 -6.91 -1.52
C LYS A 68 -1.37 -7.64 -2.82
N ASN A 69 -0.26 -8.40 -2.83
CA ASN A 69 0.18 -9.13 -4.02
C ASN A 69 -0.81 -10.22 -4.42
N ALA A 70 -1.38 -10.96 -3.47
CA ALA A 70 -2.39 -11.98 -3.72
C ALA A 70 -3.65 -11.39 -4.36
N LEU A 71 -4.19 -10.31 -3.80
CA LEU A 71 -5.38 -9.64 -4.32
C LEU A 71 -5.13 -8.95 -5.66
N ALA A 72 -3.92 -8.42 -5.87
CA ALA A 72 -3.49 -7.88 -7.16
C ALA A 72 -3.19 -8.98 -8.21
N ARG A 73 -3.32 -10.27 -7.87
CA ARG A 73 -3.02 -11.41 -8.76
C ARG A 73 -1.58 -11.41 -9.27
N LEU A 74 -0.66 -10.87 -8.49
CA LEU A 74 0.75 -10.84 -8.83
C LEU A 74 1.43 -12.17 -8.49
N PRO A 75 2.45 -12.59 -9.25
CA PRO A 75 3.20 -13.83 -9.02
C PRO A 75 4.25 -13.65 -7.91
N PHE A 76 3.86 -13.02 -6.80
CA PHE A 76 4.71 -12.70 -5.67
C PHE A 76 4.05 -13.06 -4.36
N GLY A 77 4.87 -13.50 -3.42
CA GLY A 77 4.54 -13.51 -2.00
C GLY A 77 4.73 -12.13 -1.37
N GLY A 78 4.81 -12.07 -0.06
CA GLY A 78 5.01 -10.81 0.66
C GLY A 78 6.22 -10.84 1.59
N GLY A 79 7.02 -9.81 1.46
CA GLY A 79 8.16 -9.56 2.31
C GLY A 79 8.32 -8.08 2.61
N LYS A 80 9.19 -7.77 3.53
CA LYS A 80 9.54 -6.40 3.90
C LYS A 80 10.93 -6.36 4.51
N SER A 81 11.64 -5.27 4.31
CA SER A 81 12.81 -4.97 5.11
C SER A 81 12.70 -3.58 5.76
N VAL A 82 13.31 -3.44 6.92
CA VAL A 82 13.44 -2.16 7.63
C VAL A 82 14.88 -1.92 8.02
N ILE A 83 15.36 -0.70 7.84
CA ILE A 83 16.63 -0.20 8.36
C ILE A 83 16.32 0.73 9.53
N ILE A 84 16.98 0.52 10.65
CA ILE A 84 16.80 1.32 11.89
C ILE A 84 17.80 2.46 11.89
N GLY A 85 17.33 3.70 11.73
CA GLY A 85 18.15 4.92 11.71
C GLY A 85 17.38 6.10 11.13
N ASP A 86 17.97 7.27 11.15
CA ASP A 86 17.40 8.46 10.53
C ASP A 86 17.95 8.63 9.11
N PRO A 87 17.13 8.45 8.05
CA PRO A 87 17.61 8.53 6.67
C PRO A 87 18.19 9.90 6.29
N ARG A 88 17.90 10.95 7.06
CA ARG A 88 18.43 12.29 6.81
C ARG A 88 19.85 12.49 7.37
N ARG A 89 20.28 11.66 8.32
CA ARG A 89 21.57 11.79 9.03
C ARG A 89 22.46 10.58 8.91
N ASP A 90 21.87 9.39 8.91
CA ASP A 90 22.61 8.14 9.12
C ASP A 90 22.84 7.34 7.85
N LYS A 91 22.19 7.76 6.73
CA LYS A 91 22.19 7.06 5.45
C LYS A 91 23.58 7.06 4.78
N ARG A 92 24.06 5.85 4.42
CA ARG A 92 25.35 5.66 3.75
C ARG A 92 25.28 4.49 2.76
N ASP A 93 26.00 4.60 1.63
CA ASP A 93 26.03 3.59 0.58
C ASP A 93 26.41 2.20 1.09
N VAL A 94 27.40 2.11 1.99
CA VAL A 94 27.87 0.84 2.57
C VAL A 94 26.77 0.07 3.32
N GLN A 95 25.75 0.75 3.84
CA GLN A 95 24.59 0.10 4.47
C GLN A 95 23.72 -0.61 3.44
N PHE A 96 23.53 0.00 2.27
CA PHE A 96 22.77 -0.59 1.17
C PHE A 96 23.53 -1.72 0.49
N GLU A 97 24.86 -1.64 0.42
CA GLU A 97 25.68 -2.78 -0.04
C GLU A 97 25.55 -3.97 0.93
N ALA A 98 25.64 -3.74 2.25
CA ALA A 98 25.45 -4.77 3.25
C ALA A 98 24.02 -5.34 3.24
N LEU A 99 23.00 -4.50 3.04
CA LEU A 99 21.63 -4.97 2.83
C LEU A 99 21.53 -5.86 1.59
N GLY A 100 22.21 -5.48 0.50
CA GLY A 100 22.27 -6.27 -0.73
C GLY A 100 22.87 -7.66 -0.52
N GLU A 101 23.94 -7.76 0.26
CA GLU A 101 24.57 -9.04 0.63
C GLU A 101 23.59 -9.90 1.47
N ALA A 102 22.86 -9.29 2.41
CA ALA A 102 21.85 -9.98 3.19
C ALA A 102 20.66 -10.46 2.35
N VAL A 103 20.18 -9.66 1.42
CA VAL A 103 19.14 -10.05 0.45
C VAL A 103 19.63 -11.18 -0.45
N HIS A 104 20.90 -11.12 -0.91
CA HIS A 104 21.50 -12.17 -1.74
C HIS A 104 21.55 -13.51 -1.00
N ALA A 105 21.87 -13.50 0.28
CA ALA A 105 21.91 -14.69 1.13
C ALA A 105 20.56 -15.40 1.28
N LEU A 106 19.45 -14.70 1.05
CA LEU A 106 18.10 -15.29 1.00
C LEU A 106 17.80 -16.02 -0.31
N ASN A 107 18.77 -16.07 -1.25
CA ASN A 107 18.74 -16.88 -2.46
C ASN A 107 17.41 -16.77 -3.26
N GLY A 108 16.94 -15.54 -3.46
CA GLY A 108 15.75 -15.25 -4.26
C GLY A 108 14.41 -15.42 -3.51
N GLN A 109 14.42 -15.77 -2.24
CA GLN A 109 13.18 -15.80 -1.44
C GLN A 109 12.58 -14.42 -1.23
N TYR A 110 13.41 -13.36 -1.25
CA TYR A 110 12.99 -11.97 -1.08
C TYR A 110 13.53 -11.08 -2.18
N VAL A 111 12.66 -10.28 -2.77
CA VAL A 111 12.98 -9.22 -3.74
C VAL A 111 12.69 -7.89 -3.07
N VAL A 112 13.75 -7.08 -2.90
CA VAL A 112 13.65 -5.77 -2.27
C VAL A 112 13.28 -4.69 -3.29
N ALA A 113 12.49 -3.70 -2.85
CA ALA A 113 12.14 -2.48 -3.61
C ALA A 113 12.35 -1.23 -2.73
N GLU A 114 12.14 -0.05 -3.30
CA GLU A 114 12.10 1.17 -2.52
C GLU A 114 10.85 1.26 -1.61
N ASP A 115 10.96 2.02 -0.53
CA ASP A 115 9.86 2.43 0.34
C ASP A 115 10.27 3.75 1.06
N SER A 116 9.47 4.16 2.04
CA SER A 116 9.73 5.38 2.83
C SER A 116 11.16 5.42 3.39
N GLY A 117 11.85 6.50 3.15
CA GLY A 117 13.25 6.72 3.59
C GLY A 117 14.31 6.12 2.66
N THR A 118 13.90 5.38 1.62
CA THR A 118 14.80 4.92 0.55
C THR A 118 14.43 5.53 -0.81
N THR A 119 15.31 5.41 -1.78
CA THR A 119 15.19 5.99 -3.12
C THR A 119 15.58 4.97 -4.19
N PRO A 120 15.23 5.18 -5.47
CA PRO A 120 15.71 4.34 -6.55
C PRO A 120 17.24 4.24 -6.61
N GLU A 121 17.97 5.31 -6.25
CA GLU A 121 19.43 5.28 -6.20
C GLU A 121 19.97 4.33 -5.13
N ASP A 122 19.32 4.31 -3.95
CA ASP A 122 19.68 3.33 -2.91
C ASP A 122 19.46 1.90 -3.39
N MET A 123 18.39 1.66 -4.15
CA MET A 123 18.14 0.33 -4.74
C MET A 123 19.18 -0.04 -5.80
N ARG A 124 19.71 0.93 -6.57
CA ARG A 124 20.85 0.67 -7.47
C ARG A 124 22.10 0.26 -6.71
N ILE A 125 22.34 0.82 -5.50
CA ILE A 125 23.45 0.40 -4.66
C ILE A 125 23.25 -1.05 -4.18
N VAL A 126 22.04 -1.40 -3.72
CA VAL A 126 21.68 -2.77 -3.37
C VAL A 126 21.89 -3.73 -4.54
N ALA A 127 21.53 -3.31 -5.76
CA ALA A 127 21.65 -4.10 -6.99
C ALA A 127 23.10 -4.43 -7.36
N ARG A 128 24.11 -3.70 -6.84
CA ARG A 128 25.53 -4.05 -7.00
C ARG A 128 25.89 -5.40 -6.37
N LYS A 129 25.10 -5.85 -5.37
CA LYS A 129 25.38 -7.04 -4.57
C LYS A 129 24.38 -8.19 -4.81
N THR A 130 23.22 -7.92 -5.39
CA THR A 130 22.20 -8.93 -5.63
C THR A 130 21.33 -8.60 -6.84
N PRO A 131 20.89 -9.62 -7.62
CA PRO A 131 19.91 -9.41 -8.68
C PRO A 131 18.46 -9.32 -8.14
N PHE A 132 18.25 -9.59 -6.84
CA PHE A 132 16.91 -9.66 -6.23
C PHE A 132 16.43 -8.27 -5.76
N VAL A 133 16.41 -7.32 -6.69
CA VAL A 133 15.98 -5.92 -6.47
C VAL A 133 14.96 -5.55 -7.53
N SER A 134 14.00 -4.74 -7.17
CA SER A 134 12.98 -4.19 -8.07
C SER A 134 13.04 -2.66 -8.09
N GLY A 135 12.67 -2.05 -9.22
CA GLY A 135 12.62 -0.60 -9.36
C GLY A 135 13.98 0.04 -9.68
N VAL A 136 14.95 -0.74 -10.21
CA VAL A 136 16.28 -0.29 -10.63
C VAL A 136 16.44 -0.20 -12.14
N GLU A 137 15.44 -0.63 -12.90
CA GLU A 137 15.47 -0.59 -14.36
C GLU A 137 15.59 0.85 -14.86
N ASP A 138 16.28 1.04 -15.97
CA ASP A 138 16.48 2.35 -16.59
C ASP A 138 15.15 3.07 -16.83
N SER A 139 15.19 4.38 -16.73
CA SER A 139 14.05 5.31 -16.81
C SER A 139 13.12 5.17 -18.02
N ALA A 140 13.47 4.34 -19.00
CA ALA A 140 12.64 4.00 -20.15
C ALA A 140 11.53 2.99 -19.81
N SER A 141 11.70 2.16 -18.75
CA SER A 141 10.71 1.14 -18.32
C SER A 141 10.17 1.37 -16.92
N GLY A 142 10.78 2.27 -16.13
CA GLY A 142 10.38 2.57 -14.74
C GLY A 142 9.80 3.98 -14.59
N GLY A 143 8.49 4.14 -14.75
CA GLY A 143 7.78 5.41 -14.46
C GLY A 143 7.33 5.51 -13.00
N ASP A 144 6.99 6.73 -12.57
CA ASP A 144 6.37 6.99 -11.26
C ASP A 144 5.05 6.17 -11.12
N PRO A 145 4.91 5.25 -10.15
CA PRO A 145 3.69 4.46 -9.98
C PRO A 145 2.52 5.24 -9.38
N SER A 146 2.74 6.49 -8.97
CA SER A 146 1.72 7.31 -8.31
C SER A 146 0.46 7.52 -9.15
N PRO A 147 0.51 7.76 -10.47
CA PRO A 147 -0.69 7.88 -11.30
C PRO A 147 -1.54 6.60 -11.31
N SER A 148 -0.91 5.42 -11.38
CA SER A 148 -1.62 4.13 -11.37
C SER A 148 -2.18 3.80 -9.99
N THR A 149 -1.48 4.20 -8.90
CA THR A 149 -2.03 4.13 -7.55
C THR A 149 -3.28 5.01 -7.42
N ALA A 150 -3.22 6.26 -7.89
CA ALA A 150 -4.35 7.17 -7.87
C ALA A 150 -5.53 6.65 -8.69
N LEU A 151 -5.27 6.08 -9.88
CA LEU A 151 -6.30 5.47 -10.71
C LEU A 151 -6.94 4.25 -10.04
N GLY A 152 -6.16 3.43 -9.34
CA GLY A 152 -6.67 2.31 -8.54
C GLY A 152 -7.62 2.78 -7.44
N VAL A 153 -7.21 3.79 -6.66
CA VAL A 153 -8.05 4.41 -5.62
C VAL A 153 -9.31 5.01 -6.23
N PHE A 154 -9.20 5.71 -7.34
CA PHE A 154 -10.32 6.31 -8.06
C PHE A 154 -11.35 5.26 -8.50
N LYS A 155 -10.89 4.12 -9.09
CA LYS A 155 -11.76 2.99 -9.45
C LYS A 155 -12.40 2.36 -8.20
N GLY A 156 -11.66 2.28 -7.09
CA GLY A 156 -12.17 1.82 -5.81
C GLY A 156 -13.27 2.72 -5.25
N ILE A 157 -13.10 4.04 -5.33
CA ILE A 157 -14.13 5.02 -4.95
C ILE A 157 -15.40 4.81 -5.79
N LYS A 158 -15.27 4.63 -7.10
CA LYS A 158 -16.42 4.39 -7.99
C LYS A 158 -17.14 3.09 -7.63
N ALA A 159 -16.41 2.01 -7.37
CA ALA A 159 -17.00 0.75 -6.90
C ALA A 159 -17.74 0.89 -5.56
N ALA A 160 -17.16 1.64 -4.61
CA ALA A 160 -17.78 1.90 -3.33
C ALA A 160 -19.05 2.77 -3.45
N LEU A 161 -19.03 3.76 -4.32
CA LEU A 161 -20.22 4.58 -4.64
C LEU A 161 -21.31 3.73 -5.31
N ALA A 162 -20.96 2.88 -6.28
CA ALA A 162 -21.90 1.97 -6.93
C ALA A 162 -22.56 1.02 -5.91
N HIS A 163 -21.77 0.46 -5.00
CA HIS A 163 -22.27 -0.42 -3.94
C HIS A 163 -23.16 0.32 -2.93
N HIS A 164 -22.72 1.50 -2.45
CA HIS A 164 -23.40 2.25 -1.39
C HIS A 164 -24.63 3.04 -1.88
N CYS A 165 -24.55 3.62 -3.09
CA CYS A 165 -25.54 4.56 -3.63
C CYS A 165 -26.20 4.07 -4.92
N GLY A 166 -25.83 2.91 -5.46
CA GLY A 166 -26.35 2.40 -6.74
C GLY A 166 -25.82 3.13 -7.98
N SER A 167 -24.85 4.05 -7.84
CA SER A 167 -24.27 4.81 -8.95
C SER A 167 -22.79 5.07 -8.72
N GLU A 168 -21.97 4.86 -9.74
CA GLU A 168 -20.54 5.14 -9.71
C GLU A 168 -20.17 6.61 -10.00
N SER A 169 -21.16 7.46 -10.29
CA SER A 169 -20.94 8.85 -10.71
C SER A 169 -20.40 9.69 -9.57
N LEU A 170 -19.35 10.46 -9.87
CA LEU A 170 -18.76 11.47 -8.99
C LEU A 170 -19.39 12.87 -9.19
N ALA A 171 -20.25 13.04 -10.19
CA ALA A 171 -20.92 14.33 -10.42
C ALA A 171 -21.74 14.74 -9.19
N GLY A 172 -21.42 15.91 -8.63
CA GLY A 172 -22.05 16.44 -7.43
C GLY A 172 -21.63 15.77 -6.11
N LYS A 173 -20.73 14.80 -6.13
CA LYS A 173 -20.17 14.18 -4.92
C LYS A 173 -19.04 15.00 -4.33
N THR A 174 -18.87 14.88 -3.03
CA THR A 174 -17.83 15.55 -2.26
C THR A 174 -16.80 14.53 -1.76
N VAL A 175 -15.52 14.82 -1.97
CA VAL A 175 -14.40 13.97 -1.53
C VAL A 175 -13.42 14.79 -0.69
N ALA A 176 -13.12 14.32 0.53
CA ALA A 176 -12.10 14.92 1.40
C ALA A 176 -10.80 14.12 1.27
N ILE A 177 -9.71 14.77 0.82
CA ILE A 177 -8.40 14.15 0.61
C ILE A 177 -7.42 14.67 1.67
N GLN A 178 -6.94 13.75 2.53
CA GLN A 178 -5.86 14.04 3.45
C GLN A 178 -4.52 13.72 2.80
N GLY A 179 -3.76 14.74 2.42
CA GLY A 179 -2.49 14.64 1.71
C GLY A 179 -2.66 14.74 0.19
N VAL A 180 -2.12 15.81 -0.39
CA VAL A 180 -2.11 16.07 -1.84
C VAL A 180 -0.70 16.03 -2.42
N GLY A 181 0.11 15.08 -1.94
CA GLY A 181 1.36 14.67 -2.58
C GLY A 181 1.11 14.06 -3.97
N LYS A 182 2.06 13.31 -4.53
CA LYS A 182 1.94 12.78 -5.90
C LYS A 182 0.64 12.01 -6.14
N VAL A 183 0.28 11.08 -5.25
CA VAL A 183 -0.93 10.25 -5.39
C VAL A 183 -2.20 11.05 -5.14
N GLY A 184 -2.28 11.78 -4.01
CA GLY A 184 -3.47 12.56 -3.67
C GLY A 184 -3.78 13.66 -4.67
N PHE A 185 -2.76 14.31 -5.24
CA PHE A 185 -2.92 15.29 -6.32
C PHE A 185 -3.48 14.66 -7.60
N ALA A 186 -2.94 13.50 -8.01
CA ALA A 186 -3.45 12.77 -9.17
C ALA A 186 -4.90 12.29 -8.95
N LEU A 187 -5.22 11.81 -7.74
CA LEU A 187 -6.58 11.44 -7.36
C LEU A 187 -7.54 12.64 -7.40
N ALA A 188 -7.13 13.78 -6.84
CA ALA A 188 -7.93 15.02 -6.88
C ALA A 188 -8.25 15.43 -8.31
N ARG A 189 -7.28 15.34 -9.23
CA ARG A 189 -7.46 15.62 -10.66
C ARG A 189 -8.52 14.71 -11.29
N LEU A 190 -8.44 13.40 -11.04
CA LEU A 190 -9.42 12.42 -11.56
C LEU A 190 -10.83 12.74 -11.08
N ILE A 191 -11.00 13.03 -9.79
CA ILE A 191 -12.29 13.37 -9.19
C ILE A 191 -12.85 14.67 -9.78
N ARG A 192 -12.02 15.71 -9.89
CA ARG A 192 -12.42 16.99 -10.47
C ARG A 192 -12.85 16.86 -11.94
N ASN A 193 -12.16 16.04 -12.72
CA ASN A 193 -12.50 15.78 -14.11
C ASN A 193 -13.88 15.10 -14.29
N GLU A 194 -14.35 14.34 -13.31
CA GLU A 194 -15.71 13.75 -13.31
C GLU A 194 -16.76 14.62 -12.58
N GLY A 195 -16.45 15.88 -12.28
CA GLY A 195 -17.39 16.84 -11.71
C GLY A 195 -17.58 16.73 -10.19
N GLY A 196 -16.69 16.01 -9.51
CA GLY A 196 -16.67 15.95 -8.05
C GLY A 196 -16.09 17.20 -7.41
N THR A 197 -16.50 17.53 -6.20
CA THR A 197 -15.92 18.60 -5.37
C THR A 197 -14.88 17.98 -4.44
N VAL A 198 -13.67 18.58 -4.38
CA VAL A 198 -12.57 18.09 -3.54
C VAL A 198 -12.26 19.08 -2.44
N PHE A 199 -12.34 18.61 -1.17
CA PHE A 199 -11.71 19.24 -0.02
C PHE A 199 -10.32 18.62 0.16
N ALA A 200 -9.31 19.42 0.51
CA ALA A 200 -7.95 18.90 0.64
C ALA A 200 -7.19 19.53 1.80
N SER A 201 -6.30 18.75 2.41
CA SER A 201 -5.28 19.24 3.36
C SER A 201 -3.93 18.64 3.03
N ASP A 202 -2.87 19.38 3.34
CA ASP A 202 -1.49 18.86 3.33
C ASP A 202 -0.67 19.63 4.36
N LEU A 203 0.26 18.94 5.03
CA LEU A 203 1.21 19.58 5.95
C LEU A 203 2.28 20.39 5.22
N TYR A 204 2.54 20.06 3.95
CA TYR A 204 3.44 20.78 3.08
C TYR A 204 2.67 21.79 2.24
N ALA A 205 2.64 23.04 2.68
CA ALA A 205 1.87 24.12 2.06
C ALA A 205 2.03 24.22 0.53
N PRO A 206 3.25 24.11 -0.07
CA PRO A 206 3.40 24.19 -1.52
C PRO A 206 2.62 23.10 -2.30
N SER A 207 2.41 21.89 -1.74
CA SER A 207 1.57 20.88 -2.36
C SER A 207 0.10 21.27 -2.36
N LEU A 208 -0.39 21.85 -1.26
CA LEU A 208 -1.77 22.30 -1.15
C LEU A 208 -2.00 23.52 -2.07
N ASP A 209 -1.10 24.49 -2.08
CA ASP A 209 -1.18 25.67 -2.95
C ASP A 209 -1.24 25.28 -4.43
N LYS A 210 -0.42 24.32 -4.84
CA LYS A 210 -0.46 23.76 -6.19
C LYS A 210 -1.82 23.12 -6.50
N ALA A 211 -2.38 22.34 -5.58
CA ALA A 211 -3.67 21.70 -5.77
C ALA A 211 -4.82 22.73 -5.85
N ILE A 212 -4.75 23.80 -5.08
CA ILE A 212 -5.71 24.91 -5.17
C ILE A 212 -5.61 25.59 -6.55
N ALA A 213 -4.39 25.97 -6.96
CA ALA A 213 -4.17 26.72 -8.18
C ALA A 213 -4.53 25.92 -9.45
N GLU A 214 -4.16 24.65 -9.52
CA GLU A 214 -4.33 23.83 -10.72
C GLU A 214 -5.68 23.10 -10.80
N LEU A 215 -6.26 22.71 -9.65
CA LEU A 215 -7.43 21.83 -9.59
C LEU A 215 -8.66 22.48 -8.95
N GLY A 216 -8.51 23.67 -8.34
CA GLY A 216 -9.60 24.34 -7.64
C GLY A 216 -10.11 23.54 -6.45
N VAL A 217 -9.23 22.85 -5.73
CA VAL A 217 -9.61 22.16 -4.48
C VAL A 217 -9.91 23.18 -3.38
N ILE A 218 -10.78 22.81 -2.46
CA ILE A 218 -11.16 23.66 -1.33
C ILE A 218 -10.27 23.28 -0.13
N PRO A 219 -9.40 24.18 0.35
CA PRO A 219 -8.48 23.85 1.44
C PRO A 219 -9.21 23.62 2.75
N ARG A 220 -8.66 22.70 3.55
CA ARG A 220 -9.04 22.43 4.95
C ARG A 220 -7.78 22.36 5.80
N THR A 221 -7.93 22.60 7.10
CA THR A 221 -6.83 22.36 8.03
C THR A 221 -6.57 20.87 8.19
N HIS A 222 -5.39 20.52 8.71
CA HIS A 222 -5.05 19.13 8.99
C HIS A 222 -6.01 18.51 10.03
N ASP A 223 -6.44 19.30 11.01
CA ASP A 223 -7.31 18.85 12.10
C ASP A 223 -8.76 18.68 11.64
N ASP A 224 -9.20 19.47 10.66
CA ASP A 224 -10.59 19.46 10.20
C ASP A 224 -10.87 18.43 9.11
N ILE A 225 -9.87 18.02 8.33
CA ILE A 225 -10.07 17.22 7.11
C ILE A 225 -10.75 15.87 7.39
N LEU A 226 -10.45 15.23 8.52
CA LEU A 226 -11.05 13.95 8.88
C LEU A 226 -12.51 14.06 9.29
N SER A 227 -12.91 15.20 9.87
CA SER A 227 -14.28 15.48 10.29
C SER A 227 -15.11 16.24 9.24
N GLN A 228 -14.47 16.62 8.10
CA GLN A 228 -15.14 17.33 7.01
C GLN A 228 -16.34 16.52 6.49
N PRO A 229 -17.55 17.09 6.51
CA PRO A 229 -18.70 16.44 5.88
C PRO A 229 -18.45 16.17 4.40
N CYS A 230 -18.52 14.89 4.00
CA CYS A 230 -18.25 14.49 2.62
C CYS A 230 -18.86 13.11 2.31
N ASP A 231 -19.04 12.79 1.03
CA ASP A 231 -19.46 11.45 0.61
C ASP A 231 -18.32 10.44 0.78
N VAL A 232 -17.09 10.84 0.49
CA VAL A 232 -15.90 9.97 0.55
C VAL A 232 -14.75 10.68 1.27
N LEU A 233 -14.16 10.02 2.26
CA LEU A 233 -12.88 10.39 2.85
C LEU A 233 -11.76 9.56 2.23
N ALA A 234 -10.72 10.22 1.73
CA ALA A 234 -9.57 9.59 1.10
C ALA A 234 -8.25 9.93 1.84
N PRO A 235 -7.86 9.13 2.84
CA PRO A 235 -6.53 9.26 3.46
C PRO A 235 -5.44 8.92 2.44
N CYS A 236 -4.58 9.89 2.08
CA CYS A 236 -3.49 9.74 1.10
C CYS A 236 -2.13 10.15 1.67
N ALA A 237 -2.02 10.40 2.97
CA ALA A 237 -0.79 10.81 3.65
C ALA A 237 -0.28 9.73 4.60
N MET A 238 -0.72 9.73 5.84
CA MET A 238 -0.21 8.88 6.92
C MET A 238 -1.16 7.73 7.23
N GLY A 239 -0.60 6.60 7.69
CA GLY A 239 -1.36 5.49 8.26
C GLY A 239 -1.84 5.78 9.70
N GLY A 240 -2.73 4.90 10.22
CA GLY A 240 -3.23 4.98 11.59
C GLY A 240 -4.20 6.12 11.85
N VAL A 241 -4.65 6.84 10.81
CA VAL A 241 -5.55 7.99 10.95
C VAL A 241 -6.98 7.59 11.26
N ILE A 242 -7.37 6.37 10.96
CA ILE A 242 -8.68 5.80 11.30
C ILE A 242 -8.52 4.98 12.57
N SER A 243 -8.94 5.51 13.68
CA SER A 243 -8.68 4.93 15.01
C SER A 243 -9.86 5.18 15.96
N ALA A 244 -9.84 4.52 17.10
CA ALA A 244 -10.86 4.70 18.13
C ALA A 244 -11.08 6.18 18.53
N THR A 245 -10.06 7.04 18.40
CA THR A 245 -10.16 8.47 18.70
C THR A 245 -10.75 9.29 17.55
N THR A 246 -10.50 8.93 16.31
CA THR A 246 -10.96 9.68 15.13
C THR A 246 -12.30 9.16 14.58
N ILE A 247 -12.56 7.86 14.66
CA ILE A 247 -13.81 7.26 14.19
C ILE A 247 -15.07 8.00 14.70
N PRO A 248 -15.18 8.41 15.98
CA PRO A 248 -16.37 9.14 16.47
C PRO A 248 -16.63 10.46 15.75
N THR A 249 -15.61 11.13 15.24
CA THR A 249 -15.72 12.45 14.59
C THR A 249 -15.86 12.39 13.07
N LEU A 250 -15.67 11.21 12.45
CA LEU A 250 -15.79 11.06 11.00
C LEU A 250 -17.21 11.42 10.53
N ASN A 251 -17.30 12.23 9.48
CA ASN A 251 -18.56 12.62 8.86
C ASN A 251 -18.55 12.27 7.37
N THR A 252 -18.45 10.99 7.10
CA THR A 252 -18.39 10.40 5.75
C THR A 252 -19.16 9.09 5.71
N ARG A 253 -19.52 8.64 4.50
CA ARG A 253 -20.16 7.34 4.27
C ARG A 253 -19.20 6.30 3.74
N ILE A 254 -18.13 6.73 3.10
CA ILE A 254 -17.15 5.86 2.44
C ILE A 254 -15.73 6.33 2.82
N ILE A 255 -14.84 5.38 3.10
CA ILE A 255 -13.40 5.64 3.25
C ILE A 255 -12.67 4.85 2.19
N ALA A 256 -11.95 5.54 1.29
CA ALA A 256 -11.16 4.94 0.22
C ALA A 256 -9.95 5.83 -0.11
N GLY A 257 -8.77 5.50 0.37
CA GLY A 257 -7.57 6.32 0.21
C GLY A 257 -6.31 5.51 -0.12
N ALA A 258 -5.25 6.22 -0.47
CA ALA A 258 -3.99 5.63 -0.91
C ALA A 258 -3.02 5.30 0.24
N ALA A 259 -3.22 5.86 1.44
CA ALA A 259 -2.34 5.61 2.58
C ALA A 259 -2.32 4.12 2.95
N ASN A 260 -1.15 3.60 3.33
CA ASN A 260 -1.03 2.25 3.86
C ASN A 260 -1.36 2.25 5.35
N ASN A 261 -1.87 1.10 5.85
CA ASN A 261 -2.20 0.90 7.26
C ASN A 261 -3.11 2.01 7.80
N GLN A 262 -4.20 2.31 7.11
CA GLN A 262 -5.12 3.40 7.47
C GLN A 262 -5.78 3.15 8.83
N LEU A 263 -6.14 1.90 9.13
CA LEU A 263 -6.68 1.50 10.43
C LEU A 263 -5.57 1.52 11.50
N GLY A 264 -5.86 2.08 12.67
CA GLY A 264 -4.94 2.03 13.82
C GLY A 264 -4.81 0.63 14.38
N THR A 265 -5.93 -0.10 14.45
CA THR A 265 -6.02 -1.50 14.90
C THR A 265 -7.01 -2.28 14.04
N ALA A 266 -6.93 -3.61 14.10
CA ALA A 266 -7.88 -4.47 13.36
C ALA A 266 -9.36 -4.29 13.82
N SER A 267 -9.59 -3.86 15.07
CA SER A 267 -10.94 -3.62 15.59
C SER A 267 -11.60 -2.35 15.03
N ASP A 268 -10.82 -1.44 14.45
CA ASP A 268 -11.35 -0.20 13.89
C ASP A 268 -12.22 -0.46 12.65
N GLY A 269 -11.97 -1.55 11.91
CA GLY A 269 -12.83 -2.00 10.82
C GLY A 269 -14.25 -2.29 11.28
N GLU A 270 -14.40 -3.02 12.38
CA GLU A 270 -15.72 -3.31 12.98
C GLU A 270 -16.38 -2.03 13.52
N ALA A 271 -15.61 -1.12 14.12
CA ALA A 271 -16.14 0.15 14.59
C ALA A 271 -16.70 1.02 13.44
N LEU A 272 -16.05 1.02 12.27
CA LEU A 272 -16.56 1.67 11.05
C LEU A 272 -17.87 1.01 10.59
N ARG A 273 -17.92 -0.31 10.52
CA ARG A 273 -19.13 -1.07 10.15
C ARG A 273 -20.31 -0.72 11.04
N GLN A 274 -20.11 -0.68 12.35
CA GLN A 274 -21.16 -0.31 13.34
C GLN A 274 -21.66 1.12 13.13
N ARG A 275 -20.84 2.02 12.58
CA ARG A 275 -21.24 3.37 12.20
C ARG A 275 -21.88 3.47 10.80
N GLY A 276 -21.99 2.35 10.07
CA GLY A 276 -22.48 2.34 8.70
C GLY A 276 -21.53 3.02 7.70
N ILE A 277 -20.23 3.09 8.02
CA ILE A 277 -19.19 3.64 7.14
C ILE A 277 -18.56 2.49 6.35
N LEU A 278 -18.68 2.55 5.03
CA LEU A 278 -18.07 1.57 4.13
C LEU A 278 -16.57 1.85 4.01
N TYR A 279 -15.74 0.93 4.45
CA TYR A 279 -14.28 1.01 4.33
C TYR A 279 -13.78 0.20 3.13
N CYS A 280 -13.00 0.82 2.26
CA CYS A 280 -12.24 0.12 1.22
C CYS A 280 -10.87 -0.24 1.79
N PRO A 281 -10.57 -1.52 2.07
CA PRO A 281 -9.29 -1.92 2.65
C PRO A 281 -8.11 -1.39 1.85
N ASP A 282 -7.17 -0.76 2.54
CA ASP A 282 -6.10 0.01 1.89
C ASP A 282 -5.21 -0.83 0.99
N PHE A 283 -4.84 -2.05 1.43
CA PHE A 283 -4.01 -2.97 0.64
C PHE A 283 -4.71 -3.49 -0.63
N VAL A 284 -6.03 -3.30 -0.75
CA VAL A 284 -6.80 -3.57 -1.97
C VAL A 284 -6.80 -2.34 -2.86
N VAL A 285 -7.27 -1.22 -2.32
CA VAL A 285 -7.57 -0.04 -3.13
C VAL A 285 -6.32 0.68 -3.63
N ASN A 286 -5.22 0.63 -2.89
CA ASN A 286 -3.94 1.25 -3.27
C ASN A 286 -2.98 0.33 -4.05
N ALA A 287 -3.44 -0.85 -4.48
CA ALA A 287 -2.60 -1.83 -5.17
C ALA A 287 -2.15 -1.38 -6.58
N GLY A 288 -2.67 -0.28 -7.10
CA GLY A 288 -2.34 0.21 -8.46
C GLY A 288 -0.85 0.38 -8.71
N GLY A 289 -0.09 0.82 -7.69
CA GLY A 289 1.36 1.02 -7.82
C GLY A 289 2.13 -0.29 -8.03
N VAL A 290 1.85 -1.33 -7.26
CA VAL A 290 2.53 -2.62 -7.40
C VAL A 290 2.12 -3.35 -8.69
N ILE A 291 0.87 -3.17 -9.14
CA ILE A 291 0.40 -3.66 -10.44
C ILE A 291 1.19 -2.97 -11.57
N GLU A 292 1.31 -1.65 -11.52
CA GLU A 292 2.07 -0.88 -12.51
C GLU A 292 3.53 -1.32 -12.60
N ILE A 293 4.23 -1.40 -11.46
CA ILE A 293 5.62 -1.83 -11.41
C ILE A 293 5.80 -3.22 -12.04
N GLN A 294 4.92 -4.17 -11.74
CA GLN A 294 4.99 -5.51 -12.33
C GLN A 294 4.80 -5.47 -13.84
N HIS A 295 3.82 -4.72 -14.33
CA HIS A 295 3.54 -4.63 -15.75
C HIS A 295 4.63 -3.85 -16.52
N GLN A 296 5.29 -2.88 -15.89
CA GLN A 296 6.49 -2.23 -16.43
C GLN A 296 7.63 -3.25 -16.62
N ARG A 297 7.90 -4.11 -15.62
CA ARG A 297 8.90 -5.19 -15.73
C ARG A 297 8.59 -6.19 -16.83
N LEU A 298 7.31 -6.43 -17.11
CA LEU A 298 6.88 -7.31 -18.21
C LEU A 298 6.88 -6.63 -19.58
N GLY A 299 7.21 -5.34 -19.66
CA GLY A 299 7.12 -4.57 -20.90
C GLY A 299 5.70 -4.43 -21.46
N SER A 300 4.68 -4.53 -20.60
CA SER A 300 3.28 -4.46 -21.00
C SER A 300 2.93 -3.09 -21.59
N ASP A 301 2.08 -3.07 -22.58
CA ASP A 301 1.55 -1.82 -23.14
C ASP A 301 0.58 -1.10 -22.17
N ALA A 302 0.27 0.15 -22.45
CA ALA A 302 -0.58 0.98 -21.61
C ALA A 302 -2.00 0.41 -21.45
N LEU A 303 -2.54 -0.23 -22.48
CA LEU A 303 -3.89 -0.83 -22.43
C LEU A 303 -3.92 -2.02 -21.48
N THR A 304 -2.92 -2.89 -21.56
CA THR A 304 -2.75 -4.06 -20.68
C THR A 304 -2.59 -3.61 -19.23
N ARG A 305 -1.77 -2.58 -18.97
CA ARG A 305 -1.62 -1.99 -17.62
C ARG A 305 -2.93 -1.43 -17.08
N SER A 306 -3.66 -0.67 -17.90
CA SER A 306 -4.96 -0.12 -17.51
C SER A 306 -5.99 -1.21 -17.19
N LYS A 307 -6.03 -2.28 -18.00
CA LYS A 307 -6.93 -3.44 -17.77
C LYS A 307 -6.56 -4.19 -16.49
N ALA A 308 -5.29 -4.30 -16.15
CA ALA A 308 -4.85 -4.98 -14.93
C ALA A 308 -5.38 -4.29 -13.65
N LEU A 309 -5.64 -2.98 -13.70
CA LEU A 309 -6.22 -2.25 -12.58
C LEU A 309 -7.70 -2.58 -12.31
N GLU A 310 -8.42 -3.22 -13.26
CA GLU A 310 -9.82 -3.63 -13.06
C GLU A 310 -9.97 -4.71 -11.98
N ILE A 311 -8.88 -5.35 -11.57
CA ILE A 311 -8.90 -6.28 -10.44
C ILE A 311 -9.27 -5.58 -9.12
N ILE A 312 -8.96 -4.28 -8.99
CA ILE A 312 -9.23 -3.51 -7.76
C ILE A 312 -10.73 -3.38 -7.51
N PRO A 313 -11.55 -2.78 -8.43
CA PRO A 313 -13.00 -2.71 -8.23
C PRO A 313 -13.64 -4.11 -8.17
N ALA A 314 -13.15 -5.10 -8.93
CA ALA A 314 -13.69 -6.45 -8.89
C ALA A 314 -13.50 -7.11 -7.50
N ASN A 315 -12.32 -6.99 -6.89
CA ASN A 315 -12.08 -7.47 -5.55
C ASN A 315 -12.93 -6.73 -4.51
N LEU A 316 -13.04 -5.40 -4.61
CA LEU A 316 -13.84 -4.61 -3.68
C LEU A 316 -15.31 -5.04 -3.71
N MET A 317 -15.90 -5.23 -4.88
CA MET A 317 -17.28 -5.72 -5.00
C MET A 317 -17.47 -7.11 -4.36
N GLN A 318 -16.51 -8.01 -4.52
CA GLN A 318 -16.52 -9.31 -3.87
C GLN A 318 -16.39 -9.19 -2.35
N ILE A 319 -15.51 -8.30 -1.87
CA ILE A 319 -15.29 -8.02 -0.45
C ILE A 319 -16.57 -7.44 0.17
N PHE A 320 -17.20 -6.46 -0.46
CA PHE A 320 -18.44 -5.85 0.01
C PHE A 320 -19.57 -6.89 0.10
N ALA A 321 -19.77 -7.69 -0.95
CA ALA A 321 -20.77 -8.76 -0.95
C ALA A 321 -20.53 -9.79 0.16
N THR A 322 -19.27 -10.16 0.43
CA THR A 322 -18.91 -11.06 1.53
C THR A 322 -19.18 -10.40 2.89
N ALA A 323 -18.78 -9.14 3.07
CA ALA A 323 -18.98 -8.40 4.30
C ALA A 323 -20.46 -8.26 4.67
N ASP A 324 -21.30 -7.96 3.68
CA ASP A 324 -22.75 -7.86 3.86
C ASP A 324 -23.39 -9.22 4.18
N GLY A 325 -23.03 -10.25 3.42
CA GLY A 325 -23.62 -11.60 3.57
C GLY A 325 -23.23 -12.29 4.88
N GLU A 326 -22.01 -12.06 5.36
CA GLU A 326 -21.48 -12.65 6.59
C GLU A 326 -21.59 -11.72 7.81
N HIS A 327 -22.06 -10.48 7.62
CA HIS A 327 -22.18 -9.45 8.66
C HIS A 327 -20.86 -9.12 9.37
N ILE A 328 -19.76 -9.14 8.63
CA ILE A 328 -18.40 -8.78 9.09
C ILE A 328 -17.95 -7.46 8.48
N ASP A 329 -16.88 -6.88 9.03
CA ASP A 329 -16.24 -5.72 8.41
C ASP A 329 -15.49 -6.08 7.12
N THR A 330 -15.28 -5.09 6.27
CA THR A 330 -14.64 -5.26 4.96
C THR A 330 -13.16 -5.64 5.04
N GLU A 331 -12.47 -5.24 6.13
CA GLU A 331 -11.07 -5.64 6.37
C GLU A 331 -10.95 -7.15 6.57
N ARG A 332 -11.80 -7.73 7.44
CA ARG A 332 -11.88 -9.18 7.63
C ARG A 332 -12.26 -9.92 6.36
N ALA A 333 -13.23 -9.41 5.59
CA ALA A 333 -13.63 -9.99 4.31
C ALA A 333 -12.47 -9.98 3.30
N ALA A 334 -11.67 -8.88 3.24
CA ALA A 334 -10.51 -8.78 2.37
C ALA A 334 -9.39 -9.74 2.78
N VAL A 335 -9.10 -9.85 4.08
CA VAL A 335 -8.12 -10.81 4.62
C VAL A 335 -8.54 -12.24 4.29
N ALA A 336 -9.82 -12.60 4.49
CA ALA A 336 -10.34 -13.91 4.13
C ALA A 336 -10.21 -14.21 2.63
N LEU A 337 -10.44 -13.22 1.76
CA LEU A 337 -10.22 -13.36 0.32
C LEU A 337 -8.74 -13.58 -0.01
N ALA A 338 -7.84 -12.81 0.61
CA ALA A 338 -6.40 -12.97 0.43
C ALA A 338 -5.91 -14.37 0.86
N HIS A 339 -6.34 -14.85 2.02
CA HIS A 339 -6.01 -16.21 2.49
C HIS A 339 -6.49 -17.31 1.54
N ARG A 340 -7.69 -17.19 0.97
CA ARG A 340 -8.17 -18.14 -0.05
C ARG A 340 -7.26 -18.18 -1.28
N ILE A 341 -6.72 -17.04 -1.69
CA ILE A 341 -5.80 -16.96 -2.83
C ILE A 341 -4.42 -17.51 -2.45
N LEU A 342 -3.90 -17.14 -1.30
CA LEU A 342 -2.60 -17.61 -0.78
C LEU A 342 -2.60 -19.13 -0.55
N GLY A 343 -3.71 -19.74 -0.17
CA GLY A 343 -3.82 -21.19 0.04
C GLY A 343 -3.89 -22.03 -1.24
N LYS A 344 -3.96 -21.43 -2.43
CA LYS A 344 -3.96 -22.15 -3.71
C LYS A 344 -2.53 -22.39 -4.19
N PRO A 345 -2.12 -23.66 -4.49
CA PRO A 345 -0.82 -23.92 -5.10
C PRO A 345 -0.67 -23.18 -6.44
N ARG A 346 0.54 -22.75 -6.78
CA ARG A 346 0.88 -22.16 -8.07
C ARG A 346 0.46 -23.10 -9.19
N SER A 347 -0.41 -22.69 -10.11
CA SER A 347 -0.50 -23.30 -11.42
C SER A 347 0.83 -23.06 -12.14
N ASN A 348 1.57 -24.15 -12.42
CA ASN A 348 2.90 -24.08 -13.04
C ASN A 348 2.76 -23.44 -14.44
N PRO A 349 3.40 -22.28 -14.73
CA PRO A 349 3.27 -21.63 -16.04
C PRO A 349 3.84 -22.46 -17.20
N ALA A 350 4.58 -23.52 -16.91
CA ALA A 350 5.12 -24.43 -17.93
C ALA A 350 4.04 -25.27 -18.63
N THR A 351 2.80 -25.30 -18.15
CA THR A 351 1.72 -26.11 -18.75
C THR A 351 0.83 -25.28 -19.70
N GLN A 352 1.05 -23.99 -19.87
CA GLN A 352 0.27 -23.14 -20.79
C GLN A 352 0.93 -22.88 -22.15
N CYS A 353 2.13 -23.41 -22.40
CA CYS A 353 2.79 -23.33 -23.72
C CYS A 353 2.68 -24.60 -24.55
N ALA A 354 1.84 -25.56 -24.17
CA ALA A 354 1.60 -26.79 -24.92
C ALA A 354 0.10 -27.06 -25.03
N ALA A 355 -0.60 -26.21 -25.79
CA ALA A 355 -1.89 -26.51 -26.41
C ALA A 355 -2.12 -25.53 -27.58
#